data_4a6f5880e4ba6360c18c95406d6a6b02
#
_entry.id   4a6f5880e4ba6360c18c95406d6a6b02
#
_cell.length_a   1.000
_cell.length_b   1.000
_cell.length_c   1.000
_cell.angle_alpha   90.00
_cell.angle_beta   90.00
_cell.angle_gamma   90.00
#
_symmetry.space_group_name_H-M   'P 1'
#
loop_
_entity.id
_entity.type
_entity.pdbx_description
1 polymer ?
#
loop_
_entity_poly.entity_id
_entity_poly.type
_entity_poly.pdbx_seq_one_letter_code
_entity_poly.pdbx_strand_id
1 'polypeptide(L)' 'MIKQFVSSIDQVVIDYYVEDGQLSYRTEGTEDFQDFIPYDRAYSKAENLELMSLLYATY' A
#
# COMPACT_ATOMS: atom_id res chain seq x y z
N MET A 1 -5.91 4.27 -12.02
CA MET A 1 -7.04 4.69 -11.16
C MET A 1 -6.61 4.56 -9.70
N ILE A 2 -6.75 5.63 -8.93
CA ILE A 2 -6.38 5.62 -7.52
C ILE A 2 -7.52 5.05 -6.69
N LYS A 3 -7.21 4.09 -5.84
CA LYS A 3 -8.16 3.46 -4.93
C LYS A 3 -7.83 3.83 -3.49
N GLN A 4 -8.80 3.66 -2.61
CA GLN A 4 -8.62 3.91 -1.19
C GLN A 4 -8.80 2.64 -0.38
N PHE A 5 -8.04 2.55 0.69
CA PHE A 5 -8.10 1.43 1.62
C PHE A 5 -7.83 1.95 3.03
N VAL A 6 -8.57 1.45 4.00
CA VAL A 6 -8.34 1.79 5.41
C VAL A 6 -7.54 0.67 6.05
N SER A 7 -6.35 1.02 6.57
CA SER A 7 -5.48 0.04 7.20
C SER A 7 -6.15 -0.54 8.45
N SER A 8 -6.12 -1.86 8.58
CA SER A 8 -6.63 -2.54 9.76
C SER A 8 -5.66 -2.46 10.95
N ILE A 9 -4.44 -2.01 10.72
CA ILE A 9 -3.41 -1.91 11.75
C ILE A 9 -3.56 -0.64 12.55
N ASP A 10 -3.62 0.50 11.87
CA ASP A 10 -3.64 1.82 12.50
C ASP A 10 -4.81 2.68 12.03
N GLN A 11 -5.67 2.14 11.18
CA GLN A 11 -6.86 2.79 10.63
C GLN A 11 -6.55 4.08 9.86
N VAL A 12 -5.36 4.13 9.28
CA VAL A 12 -4.97 5.24 8.40
C VAL A 12 -5.50 4.96 7.01
N VAL A 13 -6.00 6.00 6.33
CA VAL A 13 -6.46 5.88 4.95
C VAL A 13 -5.25 5.85 4.03
N ILE A 14 -5.22 4.84 3.17
CA ILE A 14 -4.15 4.65 2.19
C ILE A 14 -4.74 4.83 0.80
N ASP A 15 -4.17 5.76 0.03
CA ASP A 15 -4.45 5.88 -1.39
C ASP A 15 -3.42 5.05 -2.14
N TYR A 16 -3.88 4.24 -3.10
CA TYR A 16 -2.95 3.36 -3.82
C TYR A 16 -3.39 3.14 -5.26
N TYR A 17 -2.45 2.72 -6.08
CA TYR A 17 -2.72 2.24 -7.42
C TYR A 17 -1.69 1.17 -7.78
N VAL A 18 -2.06 0.30 -8.72
CA VAL A 18 -1.16 -0.74 -9.23
C VAL A 18 -0.99 -0.52 -10.73
N GLU A 19 0.25 -0.48 -11.17
CA GLU A 19 0.60 -0.30 -12.57
C GLU A 19 1.78 -1.21 -12.89
N ASP A 20 1.63 -2.03 -13.92
CA ASP A 20 2.66 -2.99 -14.37
C ASP A 20 3.18 -3.88 -13.24
N GLY A 21 2.27 -4.33 -12.37
CA GLY A 21 2.64 -5.20 -11.27
C GLY A 21 3.29 -4.48 -10.09
N GLN A 22 3.39 -3.15 -10.14
CA GLN A 22 3.99 -2.35 -9.08
C GLN A 22 2.91 -1.61 -8.31
N LEU A 23 2.84 -1.84 -7.00
CA LEU A 23 1.95 -1.11 -6.10
C LEU A 23 2.64 0.19 -5.67
N SER A 24 1.96 1.29 -5.84
CA SER A 24 2.37 2.60 -5.30
C SER A 24 1.30 3.08 -4.34
N TYR A 25 1.70 3.65 -3.24
CA TYR A 25 0.77 4.06 -2.20
C TYR A 25 1.23 5.33 -1.50
N ARG A 26 0.28 5.99 -0.85
CA ARG A 26 0.55 7.11 0.05
C ARG A 26 -0.42 7.04 1.21
N THR A 27 0.02 7.53 2.36
CA THR A 27 -0.84 7.64 3.54
C THR A 27 -1.44 9.03 3.61
N GLU A 28 -2.55 9.14 4.33
CA GLU A 28 -3.21 10.41 4.59
C GLU A 28 -2.21 11.42 5.19
N GLY A 29 -2.18 12.61 4.65
CA GLY A 29 -1.26 13.66 5.08
C GLY A 29 0.01 13.75 4.27
N THR A 30 0.25 12.83 3.34
CA THR A 30 1.38 12.88 2.42
C THR A 30 0.88 13.12 1.00
N GLU A 31 1.67 13.82 0.19
CA GLU A 31 1.30 14.12 -1.19
C GLU A 31 1.91 13.14 -2.18
N ASP A 32 3.09 12.64 -1.89
CA ASP A 32 3.86 11.81 -2.81
C ASP A 32 3.57 10.34 -2.60
N PHE A 33 3.34 9.63 -3.71
CA PHE A 33 3.26 8.18 -3.70
C PHE A 33 4.65 7.59 -3.57
N GLN A 34 4.74 6.46 -2.86
CA GLN A 34 5.99 5.71 -2.77
C GLN A 34 5.75 4.28 -3.25
N ASP A 35 6.77 3.69 -3.83
CA ASP A 35 6.69 2.33 -4.33
C ASP A 35 6.72 1.34 -3.18
N PHE A 36 5.86 0.34 -3.26
CA PHE A 36 5.89 -0.75 -2.30
C PHE A 36 6.95 -1.77 -2.73
N ILE A 37 7.91 -2.03 -1.84
CA ILE A 37 8.94 -3.04 -2.05
C ILE A 37 8.63 -4.20 -1.10
N PRO A 38 8.15 -5.35 -1.62
CA PRO A 38 7.78 -6.48 -0.75
C PRO A 38 8.94 -6.94 0.12
N TYR A 39 8.62 -7.18 1.39
CA TYR A 39 9.57 -7.67 2.40
C TYR A 39 10.71 -6.71 2.73
N ASP A 40 10.54 -5.43 2.40
CA ASP A 40 11.50 -4.41 2.81
C ASP A 40 11.48 -4.25 4.33
N ARG A 41 12.65 -3.94 4.89
CA ARG A 41 12.80 -3.77 6.35
C ARG A 41 12.01 -2.59 6.92
N ALA A 42 11.63 -1.65 6.06
CA ALA A 42 10.84 -0.49 6.48
C ALA A 42 9.43 -0.88 6.92
N TYR A 43 8.96 -2.06 6.52
CA TYR A 43 7.61 -2.51 6.83
C TYR A 43 7.62 -3.53 7.96
N SER A 44 6.63 -3.43 8.85
CA SER A 44 6.37 -4.51 9.77
C SER A 44 5.81 -5.71 8.99
N LYS A 45 5.80 -6.88 9.61
CA LYS A 45 5.22 -8.07 8.97
C LYS A 45 3.76 -7.84 8.61
N ALA A 46 2.99 -7.22 9.51
CA ALA A 46 1.58 -6.96 9.27
C ALA A 46 1.37 -5.96 8.14
N GLU A 47 2.17 -4.88 8.09
CA GLU A 47 2.11 -3.91 7.01
C GLU A 47 2.43 -4.55 5.66
N ASN A 48 3.47 -5.37 5.62
CA ASN A 48 3.86 -6.04 4.40
C ASN A 48 2.74 -6.95 3.89
N LEU A 49 2.12 -7.74 4.77
CA LEU A 49 1.03 -8.63 4.38
C LEU A 49 -0.18 -7.85 3.87
N GLU A 50 -0.50 -6.73 4.50
CA GLU A 50 -1.62 -5.89 4.09
C GLU A 50 -1.39 -5.29 2.70
N LEU A 51 -0.22 -4.73 2.46
CA LEU A 51 0.11 -4.17 1.14
C LEU A 51 0.21 -5.25 0.07
N MET A 52 0.73 -6.42 0.41
CA MET A 52 0.74 -7.55 -0.52
C MET A 52 -0.67 -7.98 -0.91
N SER A 53 -1.61 -7.97 0.04
CA SER A 53 -2.99 -8.32 -0.27
C SER A 53 -3.63 -7.32 -1.23
N LEU A 54 -3.30 -6.04 -1.12
CA LEU A 54 -3.76 -5.03 -2.06
C LEU A 54 -3.20 -5.26 -3.46
N LEU A 55 -1.94 -5.61 -3.53
CA LEU A 55 -1.28 -5.92 -4.82
C LEU A 55 -1.95 -7.11 -5.49
N TYR A 56 -2.19 -8.18 -4.77
CA TYR A 56 -2.82 -9.37 -5.33
C TYR A 56 -4.30 -9.17 -5.67
N ALA A 57 -5.02 -8.38 -4.88
CA ALA A 57 -6.43 -8.12 -5.14
C ALA A 57 -6.65 -7.34 -6.44
N THR A 58 -5.64 -6.62 -6.91
CA THR A 58 -5.73 -5.83 -8.14
C THR A 58 -5.39 -6.65 -9.39
N TYR A 59 -4.75 -7.77 -9.20
CA TYR A 59 -4.51 -8.71 -10.28
C TYR A 59 -5.76 -9.55 -10.51
#